data_0a97023e8a501bfa6f5a4a5be94f712e
#
_entry.id   0a97023e8a501bfa6f5a4a5be94f712e
#
_cell.length_a   1.000
_cell.length_b   1.000
_cell.length_c   1.000
_cell.angle_alpha   90.00
_cell.angle_beta   90.00
_cell.angle_gamma   90.00
#
_symmetry.space_group_name_H-M   'P 1'
#
loop_
_entity.id
_entity.type
_entity.pdbx_description
1 polymer ?
#
loop_
_entity_poly.entity_id
_entity_poly.type
_entity_poly.pdbx_seq_one_letter_code
_entity_poly.pdbx_strand_id
1 'polypeptide(L)'
;FKELRKTYGDDPHFLHDTHHRLTPIEAARLGKELEPYHLFWLEDTVAAELQEGFRIIRQHTTTPLAVGEVFNTIWDAHILLTEQLIDYIRMSVVHAGGLSHLKKVAAMAEVYHVKTGCHGPTDVSPITMASALHFDISVNNFGIQEYMRHTDKTNEVFTHSYTFDKGYLYPSDKPGLGVDFNEKLAEKYPYERAYLPINRKLDGTLFNW
;
A
#
# COMPACT_ATOMS: atom_id res chain seq x y z
N PHE A 1 1.70 -20.29 -4.07
CA PHE A 1 2.81 -19.76 -4.90
C PHE A 1 3.49 -20.86 -5.72
N LYS A 2 3.68 -22.06 -5.19
CA LYS A 2 4.27 -23.17 -5.96
C LYS A 2 3.58 -23.40 -7.31
N GLU A 3 2.25 -23.49 -7.33
CA GLU A 3 1.49 -23.68 -8.57
C GLU A 3 1.51 -22.45 -9.48
N LEU A 4 1.54 -21.26 -8.91
CA LEU A 4 1.67 -20.01 -9.68
C LEU A 4 3.03 -19.96 -10.40
N ARG A 5 4.14 -20.25 -9.69
CA ARG A 5 5.47 -20.26 -10.30
C ARG A 5 5.60 -21.37 -11.35
N LYS A 6 5.01 -22.54 -11.10
CA LYS A 6 4.98 -23.62 -12.09
C LYS A 6 4.23 -23.23 -13.37
N THR A 7 3.15 -22.46 -13.23
CA THR A 7 2.30 -22.07 -14.36
C THR A 7 2.85 -20.87 -15.13
N TYR A 8 3.35 -19.86 -14.42
CA TYR A 8 3.70 -18.56 -15.00
C TYR A 8 5.20 -18.23 -14.96
N GLY A 9 6.03 -19.10 -14.38
CA GLY A 9 7.47 -18.82 -14.23
C GLY A 9 7.77 -17.66 -13.27
N ASP A 10 8.92 -17.03 -13.49
CA ASP A 10 9.40 -15.91 -12.64
C ASP A 10 9.07 -14.53 -13.19
N ASP A 11 8.57 -14.42 -14.42
CA ASP A 11 8.23 -13.13 -15.05
C ASP A 11 7.21 -12.30 -14.27
N PRO A 12 6.06 -12.87 -13.79
CA PRO A 12 5.12 -12.09 -12.99
C PRO A 12 5.68 -11.83 -11.59
N HIS A 13 5.61 -10.59 -11.17
CA HIS A 13 5.88 -10.22 -9.78
C HIS A 13 4.67 -10.54 -8.92
N PHE A 14 4.77 -11.57 -8.09
CA PHE A 14 3.73 -11.91 -7.11
C PHE A 14 4.04 -11.26 -5.77
N LEU A 15 3.02 -10.75 -5.13
CA LEU A 15 3.07 -10.30 -3.75
C LEU A 15 2.02 -11.03 -2.92
N HIS A 16 2.15 -10.99 -1.61
CA HIS A 16 1.19 -11.56 -0.68
C HIS A 16 0.91 -10.59 0.44
N ASP A 17 -0.32 -10.15 0.54
CA ASP A 17 -0.82 -9.35 1.63
C ASP A 17 -1.46 -10.25 2.69
N THR A 18 -1.02 -10.15 3.93
CA THR A 18 -1.58 -10.89 5.06
C THR A 18 -2.47 -10.03 5.96
N HIS A 19 -2.56 -8.75 5.65
CA HIS A 19 -3.51 -7.81 6.23
C HIS A 19 -3.51 -7.83 7.76
N HIS A 20 -2.32 -7.67 8.36
CA HIS A 20 -2.06 -7.57 9.80
C HIS A 20 -2.46 -8.79 10.65
N ARG A 21 -2.64 -9.97 10.05
CA ARG A 21 -3.29 -11.13 10.70
C ARG A 21 -2.33 -12.13 11.35
N LEU A 22 -1.03 -11.96 11.23
CA LEU A 22 -0.07 -12.91 11.76
C LEU A 22 0.56 -12.41 13.06
N THR A 23 1.03 -13.36 13.85
CA THR A 23 2.00 -13.06 14.90
C THR A 23 3.41 -12.93 14.30
N PRO A 24 4.37 -12.28 14.97
CA PRO A 24 5.74 -12.18 14.46
C PRO A 24 6.39 -13.53 14.13
N ILE A 25 6.10 -14.58 14.90
CA ILE A 25 6.63 -15.93 14.66
C ILE A 25 5.99 -16.57 13.42
N GLU A 26 4.68 -16.42 13.25
CA GLU A 26 3.99 -16.92 12.04
C GLU A 26 4.47 -16.19 10.80
N ALA A 27 4.62 -14.87 10.87
CA ALA A 27 5.15 -14.05 9.78
C ALA A 27 6.60 -14.43 9.42
N ALA A 28 7.45 -14.67 10.43
CA ALA A 28 8.83 -15.11 10.23
C ALA A 28 8.88 -16.47 9.50
N ARG A 29 8.06 -17.44 9.92
CA ARG A 29 7.95 -18.76 9.27
C ARG A 29 7.42 -18.63 7.85
N LEU A 30 6.32 -17.90 7.66
CA LEU A 30 5.74 -17.69 6.34
C LEU A 30 6.74 -17.02 5.39
N GLY A 31 7.40 -15.95 5.83
CA GLY A 31 8.42 -15.27 5.04
C GLY A 31 9.54 -16.22 4.61
N LYS A 32 10.00 -17.08 5.53
CA LYS A 32 11.03 -18.09 5.23
C LYS A 32 10.56 -19.14 4.22
N GLU A 33 9.33 -19.62 4.36
CA GLU A 33 8.75 -20.61 3.43
C GLU A 33 8.48 -20.02 2.04
N LEU A 34 8.31 -18.71 1.93
CA LEU A 34 8.06 -18.00 0.67
C LEU A 34 9.34 -17.61 -0.09
N GLU A 35 10.51 -17.65 0.52
CA GLU A 35 11.79 -17.32 -0.15
C GLU A 35 11.98 -18.04 -1.50
N PRO A 36 11.70 -19.37 -1.63
CA PRO A 36 11.88 -20.06 -2.90
C PRO A 36 10.97 -19.60 -4.04
N TYR A 37 9.97 -18.78 -3.73
CA TYR A 37 9.01 -18.27 -4.71
C TYR A 37 9.28 -16.84 -5.15
N HIS A 38 10.34 -16.20 -4.67
CA HIS A 38 10.83 -14.88 -5.07
C HIS A 38 9.70 -13.83 -5.14
N LEU A 39 8.98 -13.64 -4.04
CA LEU A 39 7.91 -12.65 -3.99
C LEU A 39 8.48 -11.25 -4.18
N PHE A 40 7.67 -10.38 -4.79
CA PHE A 40 7.97 -8.96 -4.86
C PHE A 40 7.98 -8.34 -3.46
N TRP A 41 6.98 -8.68 -2.65
CA TRP A 41 6.98 -8.48 -1.20
C TRP A 41 5.98 -9.39 -0.46
N LEU A 42 6.14 -9.47 0.85
CA LEU A 42 5.17 -9.94 1.82
C LEU A 42 4.67 -8.71 2.59
N GLU A 43 3.36 -8.44 2.53
CA GLU A 43 2.75 -7.21 3.00
C GLU A 43 2.01 -7.41 4.32
N ASP A 44 2.02 -6.36 5.15
CA ASP A 44 1.23 -6.15 6.37
C ASP A 44 1.16 -7.39 7.25
N THR A 45 2.34 -7.93 7.57
CA THR A 45 2.46 -9.24 8.22
C THR A 45 1.88 -9.28 9.62
N VAL A 46 2.11 -8.24 10.41
CA VAL A 46 1.67 -8.13 11.81
C VAL A 46 0.89 -6.84 12.01
N ALA A 47 0.18 -6.72 13.13
CA ALA A 47 -0.51 -5.49 13.49
C ALA A 47 0.42 -4.26 13.33
N ALA A 48 -0.09 -3.19 12.72
CA ALA A 48 0.70 -2.00 12.38
C ALA A 48 1.35 -1.34 13.61
N GLU A 49 0.73 -1.48 14.76
CA GLU A 49 1.24 -0.98 16.04
C GLU A 49 2.40 -1.83 16.59
N LEU A 50 2.57 -3.07 16.12
CA LEU A 50 3.61 -4.00 16.59
C LEU A 50 4.88 -3.91 15.72
N GLN A 51 5.41 -2.72 15.55
CA GLN A 51 6.56 -2.48 14.66
C GLN A 51 7.82 -3.22 15.08
N GLU A 52 8.06 -3.37 16.41
CA GLU A 52 9.17 -4.14 16.93
C GLU A 52 9.12 -5.63 16.55
N GLY A 53 7.95 -6.14 16.23
CA GLY A 53 7.77 -7.51 15.72
C GLY A 53 8.50 -7.76 14.40
N PHE A 54 8.71 -6.73 13.59
CA PHE A 54 9.47 -6.82 12.35
C PHE A 54 10.94 -7.19 12.57
N ARG A 55 11.53 -6.94 13.75
CA ARG A 55 12.89 -7.40 14.08
C ARG A 55 12.99 -8.93 14.03
N ILE A 56 11.99 -9.62 14.58
CA ILE A 56 11.94 -11.09 14.55
C ILE A 56 11.75 -11.57 13.10
N ILE A 57 10.85 -10.95 12.35
CA ILE A 57 10.58 -11.32 10.96
C ILE A 57 11.84 -11.16 10.12
N ARG A 58 12.45 -9.97 10.17
CA ARG A 58 13.65 -9.65 9.36
C ARG A 58 14.84 -10.55 9.69
N GLN A 59 15.01 -11.00 10.92
CA GLN A 59 16.08 -11.91 11.29
C GLN A 59 15.95 -13.32 10.68
N HIS A 60 14.76 -13.71 10.22
CA HIS A 60 14.47 -15.08 9.79
C HIS A 60 14.14 -15.20 8.29
N THR A 61 13.94 -14.10 7.59
CA THR A 61 13.64 -14.15 6.16
C THR A 61 14.28 -13.02 5.38
N THR A 62 14.66 -13.33 4.14
CA THR A 62 15.09 -12.38 3.11
C THR A 62 13.97 -12.00 2.14
N THR A 63 12.77 -12.56 2.27
CA THR A 63 11.61 -12.12 1.52
C THR A 63 11.39 -10.62 1.76
N PRO A 64 11.29 -9.79 0.71
CA PRO A 64 11.05 -8.37 0.86
C PRO A 64 9.77 -8.11 1.67
N LEU A 65 9.80 -7.11 2.54
CA LEU A 65 8.69 -6.76 3.43
C LEU A 65 8.15 -5.38 3.09
N ALA A 66 6.82 -5.26 3.11
CA ALA A 66 6.10 -4.02 2.89
C ALA A 66 5.06 -3.79 3.99
N VAL A 67 4.89 -2.55 4.42
CA VAL A 67 3.88 -2.16 5.43
C VAL A 67 3.64 -0.65 5.37
N GLY A 68 2.45 -0.21 5.81
CA GLY A 68 2.25 1.20 6.09
C GLY A 68 0.94 1.80 5.61
N GLU A 69 0.01 1.05 5.03
CA GLU A 69 -1.24 1.58 4.51
C GLU A 69 -2.12 2.26 5.59
N VAL A 70 -2.03 1.79 6.83
CA VAL A 70 -2.77 2.35 7.97
C VAL A 70 -1.96 3.33 8.81
N PHE A 71 -0.73 3.69 8.42
CA PHE A 71 0.08 4.67 9.15
C PHE A 71 -0.51 6.07 9.03
N ASN A 72 -0.58 6.78 10.16
CA ASN A 72 -1.24 8.07 10.26
C ASN A 72 -0.28 9.24 10.47
N THR A 73 0.95 8.97 10.85
CA THR A 73 1.94 10.00 11.16
C THR A 73 3.30 9.70 10.57
N ILE A 74 4.14 10.72 10.46
CA ILE A 74 5.53 10.56 10.02
C ILE A 74 6.37 9.72 11.01
N TRP A 75 5.89 9.54 12.22
CA TRP A 75 6.59 8.80 13.28
C TRP A 75 6.37 7.29 13.19
N ASP A 76 5.28 6.86 12.58
CA ASP A 76 4.91 5.44 12.48
C ASP A 76 5.94 4.63 11.68
N ALA A 77 6.63 5.24 10.73
CA ALA A 77 7.67 4.57 9.95
C ALA A 77 9.07 4.59 10.58
N HIS A 78 9.26 5.30 11.69
CA HIS A 78 10.61 5.62 12.21
C HIS A 78 11.46 4.38 12.47
N ILE A 79 11.00 3.47 13.31
CA ILE A 79 11.75 2.24 13.68
C ILE A 79 11.97 1.36 12.44
N LEU A 80 10.94 1.17 11.64
CA LEU A 80 10.99 0.33 10.45
C LEU A 80 12.05 0.79 9.44
N LEU A 81 12.19 2.10 9.26
CA LEU A 81 13.18 2.69 8.38
C LEU A 81 14.58 2.69 8.99
N THR A 82 14.73 3.22 10.20
CA THR A 82 16.05 3.39 10.84
C THR A 82 16.77 2.09 11.15
N GLU A 83 16.02 1.02 11.40
CA GLU A 83 16.56 -0.31 11.62
C GLU A 83 16.53 -1.18 10.35
N GLN A 84 16.13 -0.62 9.20
CA GLN A 84 16.05 -1.33 7.90
C GLN A 84 15.24 -2.64 7.99
N LEU A 85 14.10 -2.57 8.66
CA LEU A 85 13.24 -3.73 8.90
C LEU A 85 12.31 -4.06 7.74
N ILE A 86 12.15 -3.11 6.80
CA ILE A 86 11.28 -3.23 5.62
C ILE A 86 12.02 -2.80 4.36
N ASP A 87 11.49 -3.19 3.20
CA ASP A 87 12.03 -2.85 1.89
C ASP A 87 11.15 -1.85 1.14
N TYR A 88 9.85 -1.82 1.49
CA TYR A 88 8.86 -0.91 0.91
C TYR A 88 8.00 -0.29 1.98
N ILE A 89 7.80 1.03 1.90
CA ILE A 89 6.87 1.77 2.74
C ILE A 89 5.57 2.06 1.97
N ARG A 90 4.43 1.57 2.49
CA ARG A 90 3.12 1.54 1.83
C ARG A 90 2.17 2.66 2.25
N MET A 91 2.65 3.79 2.71
CA MET A 91 1.80 4.86 3.25
C MET A 91 0.81 5.40 2.20
N SER A 92 -0.41 5.66 2.66
CA SER A 92 -1.45 6.30 1.86
C SER A 92 -1.43 7.82 2.01
N VAL A 93 -1.65 8.55 0.92
CA VAL A 93 -1.72 10.03 0.94
C VAL A 93 -2.78 10.52 1.92
N VAL A 94 -3.94 9.85 1.99
CA VAL A 94 -5.07 10.26 2.84
C VAL A 94 -4.86 10.00 4.31
N HIS A 95 -4.20 8.91 4.66
CA HIS A 95 -3.97 8.54 6.07
C HIS A 95 -2.73 9.21 6.65
N ALA A 96 -1.67 9.34 5.87
CA ALA A 96 -0.36 9.81 6.32
C ALA A 96 -0.21 11.32 6.48
N GLY A 97 -1.29 12.10 6.40
CA GLY A 97 -1.23 13.57 6.54
C GLY A 97 -0.86 14.31 5.25
N GLY A 98 -1.10 13.71 4.09
CA GLY A 98 -0.96 14.32 2.76
C GLY A 98 0.48 14.32 2.23
N LEU A 99 0.65 14.96 1.09
CA LEU A 99 1.91 14.98 0.33
C LEU A 99 3.11 15.49 1.15
N SER A 100 2.89 16.48 2.02
CA SER A 100 3.96 17.07 2.83
C SER A 100 4.58 16.05 3.80
N HIS A 101 3.78 15.15 4.37
CA HIS A 101 4.25 14.09 5.24
C HIS A 101 4.89 12.96 4.45
N LEU A 102 4.27 12.52 3.35
CA LEU A 102 4.84 11.51 2.47
C LEU A 102 6.23 11.90 1.97
N LYS A 103 6.43 13.15 1.56
CA LYS A 103 7.75 13.66 1.14
C LYS A 103 8.81 13.53 2.23
N LYS A 104 8.46 13.78 3.49
CA LYS A 104 9.39 13.63 4.61
C LYS A 104 9.75 12.15 4.84
N VAL A 105 8.74 11.27 4.80
CA VAL A 105 8.95 9.82 4.95
C VAL A 105 9.77 9.27 3.79
N ALA A 106 9.48 9.66 2.54
CA ALA A 106 10.24 9.23 1.38
C ALA A 106 11.71 9.65 1.44
N ALA A 107 11.98 10.90 1.85
CA ALA A 107 13.35 11.38 2.00
C ALA A 107 14.14 10.61 3.09
N MET A 108 13.48 10.24 4.18
CA MET A 108 14.07 9.38 5.20
C MET A 108 14.28 7.97 4.67
N ALA A 109 13.26 7.39 4.02
CA ALA A 109 13.32 6.05 3.43
C ALA A 109 14.44 5.91 2.39
N GLU A 110 14.68 6.95 1.57
CA GLU A 110 15.76 6.98 0.57
C GLU A 110 17.13 6.79 1.21
N VAL A 111 17.40 7.44 2.35
CA VAL A 111 18.67 7.30 3.09
C VAL A 111 18.91 5.87 3.58
N TYR A 112 17.85 5.15 3.90
CA TYR A 112 17.90 3.77 4.37
C TYR A 112 17.63 2.73 3.27
N HIS A 113 17.64 3.14 2.00
CA HIS A 113 17.42 2.28 0.83
C HIS A 113 16.02 1.60 0.79
N VAL A 114 15.04 2.16 1.47
CA VAL A 114 13.65 1.71 1.42
C VAL A 114 12.92 2.43 0.29
N LYS A 115 12.18 1.68 -0.51
CA LYS A 115 11.40 2.22 -1.63
C LYS A 115 9.99 2.60 -1.19
N THR A 116 9.35 3.49 -1.97
CA THR A 116 7.92 3.78 -1.79
C THR A 116 7.06 2.81 -2.59
N GLY A 117 5.86 2.53 -2.08
CA GLY A 117 4.84 1.74 -2.75
C GLY A 117 3.48 2.18 -2.23
N CYS A 118 2.99 3.36 -2.66
CA CYS A 118 1.79 3.95 -2.06
C CYS A 118 0.57 3.04 -2.18
N HIS A 119 -0.19 2.94 -1.09
CA HIS A 119 -1.49 2.28 -1.03
C HIS A 119 -2.50 3.02 -1.91
N GLY A 120 -3.18 2.32 -2.80
CA GLY A 120 -4.06 2.90 -3.82
C GLY A 120 -5.26 2.04 -4.19
N PRO A 121 -6.08 1.57 -3.21
CA PRO A 121 -7.29 0.78 -3.45
C PRO A 121 -8.44 1.63 -3.96
N THR A 122 -9.56 0.99 -4.31
CA THR A 122 -10.75 1.65 -4.87
C THR A 122 -11.55 2.48 -3.88
N ASP A 123 -11.34 2.31 -2.58
CA ASP A 123 -12.00 3.09 -1.53
C ASP A 123 -11.37 4.48 -1.31
N VAL A 124 -10.19 4.72 -1.86
CA VAL A 124 -9.63 6.08 -1.96
C VAL A 124 -10.10 6.76 -3.26
N SER A 125 -10.28 8.08 -3.21
CA SER A 125 -10.78 8.82 -4.37
C SER A 125 -9.76 8.96 -5.51
N PRO A 126 -10.19 9.26 -6.74
CA PRO A 126 -9.29 9.65 -7.84
C PRO A 126 -8.36 10.83 -7.50
N ILE A 127 -8.76 11.72 -6.58
CA ILE A 127 -7.89 12.79 -6.07
C ILE A 127 -6.68 12.19 -5.34
N THR A 128 -6.91 11.17 -4.51
CA THR A 128 -5.83 10.48 -3.79
C THR A 128 -4.90 9.78 -4.75
N MET A 129 -5.45 9.07 -5.74
CA MET A 129 -4.65 8.38 -6.77
C MET A 129 -3.80 9.37 -7.57
N ALA A 130 -4.37 10.49 -8.01
CA ALA A 130 -3.63 11.52 -8.71
C ALA A 130 -2.53 12.14 -7.82
N SER A 131 -2.84 12.35 -6.54
CA SER A 131 -1.85 12.85 -5.58
C SER A 131 -0.69 11.88 -5.37
N ALA A 132 -0.99 10.58 -5.25
CA ALA A 132 0.02 9.53 -5.16
C ALA A 132 0.89 9.48 -6.42
N LEU A 133 0.29 9.52 -7.61
CA LEU A 133 1.01 9.55 -8.88
C LEU A 133 1.98 10.75 -8.98
N HIS A 134 1.54 11.95 -8.59
CA HIS A 134 2.41 13.13 -8.57
C HIS A 134 3.52 13.03 -7.51
N PHE A 135 3.23 12.43 -6.38
CA PHE A 135 4.23 12.10 -5.37
C PHE A 135 5.28 11.13 -5.93
N ASP A 136 4.85 10.03 -6.55
CA ASP A 136 5.71 8.97 -7.06
C ASP A 136 6.72 9.49 -8.09
N ILE A 137 6.28 10.33 -9.03
CA ILE A 137 7.19 10.94 -10.03
C ILE A 137 8.12 12.00 -9.44
N SER A 138 7.89 12.41 -8.19
CA SER A 138 8.66 13.46 -7.50
C SER A 138 9.70 12.92 -6.51
N VAL A 139 9.83 11.59 -6.35
CA VAL A 139 10.76 10.95 -5.42
C VAL A 139 11.73 10.03 -6.16
N ASN A 140 12.97 9.91 -5.64
CA ASN A 140 14.00 9.09 -6.29
C ASN A 140 13.90 7.60 -5.93
N ASN A 141 13.32 7.30 -4.78
CA ASN A 141 13.18 5.94 -4.25
C ASN A 141 11.80 5.32 -4.55
N PHE A 142 11.18 5.73 -5.65
CA PHE A 142 9.95 5.10 -6.14
C PHE A 142 10.16 3.60 -6.37
N GLY A 143 9.25 2.78 -5.89
CA GLY A 143 9.22 1.34 -6.14
C GLY A 143 8.09 0.94 -7.07
N ILE A 144 6.86 1.09 -6.61
CA ILE A 144 5.66 0.74 -7.36
C ILE A 144 4.46 1.53 -6.81
N GLN A 145 3.41 1.73 -7.63
CA GLN A 145 2.13 2.27 -7.22
C GLN A 145 1.07 1.18 -7.27
N GLU A 146 0.35 0.97 -6.19
CA GLU A 146 -0.87 0.18 -6.24
C GLU A 146 -1.94 0.94 -6.99
N TYR A 147 -2.58 0.28 -7.94
CA TYR A 147 -3.64 0.86 -8.75
C TYR A 147 -4.82 -0.09 -8.90
N MET A 148 -5.96 0.31 -8.36
CA MET A 148 -7.24 -0.34 -8.61
C MET A 148 -8.17 0.63 -9.35
N ARG A 149 -8.85 0.14 -10.39
CA ARG A 149 -9.76 0.97 -11.20
C ARG A 149 -10.98 1.35 -10.39
N HIS A 150 -11.31 2.63 -10.42
CA HIS A 150 -12.56 3.13 -9.86
C HIS A 150 -13.77 2.71 -10.71
N THR A 151 -14.95 2.71 -10.09
CA THR A 151 -16.21 2.48 -10.81
C THR A 151 -16.52 3.65 -11.74
N ASP A 152 -17.35 3.40 -12.76
CA ASP A 152 -17.80 4.46 -13.66
C ASP A 152 -18.52 5.59 -12.90
N LYS A 153 -19.32 5.25 -11.89
CA LYS A 153 -19.99 6.23 -11.02
C LYS A 153 -19.00 7.14 -10.29
N THR A 154 -17.93 6.57 -9.77
CA THR A 154 -16.85 7.35 -9.13
C THR A 154 -16.19 8.27 -10.14
N ASN A 155 -15.88 7.76 -11.34
CA ASN A 155 -15.23 8.54 -12.40
C ASN A 155 -16.14 9.64 -12.99
N GLU A 156 -17.46 9.48 -12.96
CA GLU A 156 -18.39 10.55 -13.34
C GLU A 156 -18.37 11.73 -12.36
N VAL A 157 -18.23 11.44 -11.05
CA VAL A 157 -18.14 12.47 -10.00
C VAL A 157 -16.74 13.09 -9.95
N PHE A 158 -15.72 12.27 -10.07
CA PHE A 158 -14.31 12.67 -10.06
C PHE A 158 -13.70 12.48 -11.44
N THR A 159 -13.93 13.43 -12.35
CA THR A 159 -13.33 13.35 -13.67
C THR A 159 -11.82 13.56 -13.57
N HIS A 160 -11.06 12.62 -14.11
CA HIS A 160 -9.60 12.69 -14.04
C HIS A 160 -8.96 12.56 -15.43
N SER A 161 -7.74 13.04 -15.55
CA SER A 161 -6.99 13.07 -16.82
C SER A 161 -5.73 12.20 -16.80
N TYR A 162 -5.38 11.57 -15.66
CA TYR A 162 -4.37 10.52 -15.65
C TYR A 162 -4.90 9.27 -16.35
N THR A 163 -4.01 8.51 -16.96
CA THR A 163 -4.36 7.30 -17.70
C THR A 163 -3.54 6.10 -17.24
N PHE A 164 -4.10 4.91 -17.40
CA PHE A 164 -3.41 3.65 -17.18
C PHE A 164 -3.29 2.89 -18.50
N ASP A 165 -2.08 2.58 -18.90
CA ASP A 165 -1.81 1.76 -20.08
C ASP A 165 -0.65 0.81 -19.81
N LYS A 166 -0.84 -0.46 -20.15
CA LYS A 166 0.17 -1.52 -20.10
C LYS A 166 0.98 -1.61 -18.81
N GLY A 167 0.31 -1.44 -17.66
CA GLY A 167 0.95 -1.52 -16.33
C GLY A 167 1.54 -0.21 -15.83
N TYR A 168 1.34 0.90 -16.55
CA TYR A 168 1.85 2.21 -16.16
C TYR A 168 0.73 3.22 -15.98
N LEU A 169 0.89 4.09 -14.98
CA LEU A 169 0.10 5.30 -14.79
C LEU A 169 0.83 6.50 -15.38
N TYR A 170 0.11 7.29 -16.15
CA TYR A 170 0.62 8.49 -16.80
C TYR A 170 -0.09 9.73 -16.26
N PRO A 171 0.63 10.72 -15.73
CA PRO A 171 0.04 12.01 -15.41
C PRO A 171 -0.40 12.73 -16.68
N SER A 172 -1.19 13.77 -16.52
CA SER A 172 -1.55 14.66 -17.65
C SER A 172 -0.87 16.01 -17.51
N ASP A 173 -0.94 16.79 -18.60
CA ASP A 173 -0.46 18.19 -18.62
C ASP A 173 -1.50 19.19 -18.08
N LYS A 174 -2.64 18.71 -17.55
CA LYS A 174 -3.64 19.60 -16.95
C LYS A 174 -3.12 20.18 -15.64
N PRO A 175 -3.50 21.44 -15.32
CA PRO A 175 -3.10 22.09 -14.08
C PRO A 175 -3.51 21.31 -12.83
N GLY A 176 -2.73 21.45 -11.76
CA GLY A 176 -2.98 20.79 -10.47
C GLY A 176 -2.81 19.27 -10.56
N LEU A 177 -3.72 18.54 -9.96
CA LEU A 177 -3.75 17.06 -9.99
C LEU A 177 -4.37 16.49 -11.28
N GLY A 178 -4.95 17.34 -12.13
CA GLY A 178 -5.71 16.88 -13.30
C GLY A 178 -6.99 16.13 -12.93
N VAL A 179 -7.58 16.44 -11.79
CA VAL A 179 -8.84 15.87 -11.29
C VAL A 179 -9.81 16.99 -10.97
N ASP A 180 -11.04 16.88 -11.45
CA ASP A 180 -12.15 17.78 -11.13
C ASP A 180 -13.22 17.03 -10.34
N PHE A 181 -13.93 17.76 -9.46
CA PHE A 181 -15.02 17.24 -8.66
C PHE A 181 -16.36 17.84 -9.08
N ASN A 182 -17.31 17.01 -9.47
CA ASN A 182 -18.64 17.44 -9.85
C ASN A 182 -19.61 17.42 -8.66
N GLU A 183 -19.70 18.54 -7.94
CA GLU A 183 -20.55 18.68 -6.75
C GLU A 183 -22.02 18.37 -7.03
N LYS A 184 -22.58 18.87 -8.16
CA LYS A 184 -24.00 18.65 -8.52
C LYS A 184 -24.31 17.19 -8.79
N LEU A 185 -23.35 16.45 -9.36
CA LEU A 185 -23.53 15.02 -9.60
C LEU A 185 -23.37 14.24 -8.30
N ALA A 186 -22.47 14.66 -7.42
CA ALA A 186 -22.28 14.04 -6.11
C ALA A 186 -23.57 14.07 -5.24
N GLU A 187 -24.40 15.09 -5.39
CA GLU A 187 -25.71 15.17 -4.69
C GLU A 187 -26.65 13.98 -5.00
N LYS A 188 -26.45 13.29 -6.13
CA LYS A 188 -27.22 12.09 -6.50
C LYS A 188 -26.79 10.85 -5.72
N TYR A 189 -25.65 10.91 -5.07
CA TYR A 189 -25.06 9.81 -4.30
C TYR A 189 -24.95 10.21 -2.82
N PRO A 190 -26.06 10.18 -2.07
CA PRO A 190 -26.04 10.54 -0.67
C PRO A 190 -25.12 9.59 0.12
N TYR A 191 -24.55 10.11 1.20
CA TYR A 191 -23.73 9.29 2.08
C TYR A 191 -24.52 8.10 2.63
N GLU A 192 -24.01 6.92 2.38
CA GLU A 192 -24.47 5.67 2.98
C GLU A 192 -23.37 5.13 3.91
N ARG A 193 -23.74 4.89 5.16
CA ARG A 193 -22.80 4.35 6.13
C ARG A 193 -22.45 2.91 5.79
N ALA A 194 -21.19 2.66 5.50
CA ALA A 194 -20.65 1.31 5.37
C ALA A 194 -20.18 0.79 6.74
N TYR A 195 -20.38 -0.49 6.98
CA TYR A 195 -19.84 -1.19 8.13
C TYR A 195 -18.88 -2.24 7.64
N LEU A 196 -17.63 -2.17 8.11
CA LEU A 196 -16.68 -3.25 7.85
C LEU A 196 -17.14 -4.52 8.56
N PRO A 197 -16.97 -5.69 7.96
CA PRO A 197 -17.28 -6.96 8.60
C PRO A 197 -16.40 -7.14 9.83
N ILE A 198 -16.97 -7.64 10.92
CA ILE A 198 -16.20 -7.99 12.11
C ILE A 198 -15.57 -9.35 11.86
N ASN A 199 -14.25 -9.40 11.79
CA ASN A 199 -13.52 -10.66 11.69
C ASN A 199 -13.51 -11.40 13.03
N ARG A 200 -13.69 -12.71 12.98
CA ARG A 200 -13.66 -13.59 14.15
C ARG A 200 -12.83 -14.83 13.86
N LYS A 201 -12.14 -15.30 14.88
CA LYS A 201 -11.54 -16.64 14.88
C LYS A 201 -12.62 -17.72 14.94
N LEU A 202 -12.25 -18.95 14.71
CA LEU A 202 -13.19 -20.09 14.77
C LEU A 202 -13.87 -20.26 16.12
N ASP A 203 -13.24 -19.84 17.20
CA ASP A 203 -13.77 -19.84 18.57
C ASP A 203 -14.69 -18.66 18.89
N GLY A 204 -14.90 -17.76 17.92
CA GLY A 204 -15.74 -16.57 18.06
C GLY A 204 -15.01 -15.33 18.60
N THR A 205 -13.73 -15.43 18.98
CA THR A 205 -12.92 -14.29 19.44
C THR A 205 -12.79 -13.24 18.34
N LEU A 206 -12.89 -11.96 18.71
CA LEU A 206 -12.62 -10.84 17.80
C LEU A 206 -11.17 -10.90 17.30
N PHE A 207 -11.00 -10.56 16.04
CA PHE A 207 -9.70 -10.53 15.41
C PHE A 207 -9.49 -9.20 14.67
N ASN A 208 -8.24 -8.79 14.51
CA ASN A 208 -7.91 -7.61 13.71
C ASN A 208 -8.37 -7.77 12.26
N TRP A 209 -8.75 -6.64 11.71
CA TRP A 209 -9.22 -6.55 10.32
C TRP A 209 -8.02 -6.42 9.38
#